data_52f482d815fbfcd6bebe5081ed40147b
#
_entry.id   52f482d815fbfcd6bebe5081ed40147b
#
_cell.length_a   1.000
_cell.length_b   1.000
_cell.length_c   1.000
_cell.angle_alpha   90.00
_cell.angle_beta   90.00
_cell.angle_gamma   90.00
#
_symmetry.space_group_name_H-M   'P 1'
#
loop_
_entity.id
_entity.type
_entity.pdbx_description
1 polymer ?
#
loop_
_entity_poly.entity_id
_entity_poly.type
_entity_poly.pdbx_seq_one_letter_code
_entity_poly.pdbx_strand_id
1 'polypeptide(L)'
;ANKPSVIIMVGVNGTGKTTLLKLASGLLFPSQGTVRVGGLDAARREAAFYRELFFVPEEFALPAITLRRYGEVNAPFYPDFSFRQFGEYLQEFSLECNLRLDRLSMGQRKRVQLAFALACNTPVLLLDEPTNGLDIPSKRVLRKLLAGYADERRTVVVSTHQVRDIEGMIDNVVILDSRGVVLNRTVEEISGRMWFGPVEASDHAIYAEEGIDGLRGILENPAGSDSRPDLEMLFNAAVSEREAVRQLFDR
;
A
#
# COMPACT_ATOMS: atom_id res chain seq x y z
N ALA A 1 -18.89 2.77 -10.78
CA ALA A 1 -17.98 3.05 -9.67
C ALA A 1 -16.56 2.94 -10.23
N ASN A 2 -15.75 3.99 -10.09
CA ASN A 2 -14.33 3.95 -10.45
C ASN A 2 -13.66 2.85 -9.62
N LYS A 3 -12.82 2.06 -10.28
CA LYS A 3 -12.02 1.04 -9.60
C LYS A 3 -10.95 1.76 -8.78
N PRO A 4 -10.76 1.47 -7.49
CA PRO A 4 -9.71 2.11 -6.71
C PRO A 4 -8.34 1.77 -7.31
N SER A 5 -7.51 2.79 -7.50
CA SER A 5 -6.16 2.66 -8.07
C SER A 5 -5.12 2.40 -6.97
N VAL A 6 -5.28 3.02 -5.80
CA VAL A 6 -4.37 2.84 -4.66
C VAL A 6 -5.14 2.39 -3.42
N ILE A 7 -4.80 1.20 -2.95
CA ILE A 7 -5.37 0.58 -1.75
C ILE A 7 -4.30 0.57 -0.67
N ILE A 8 -4.58 1.18 0.47
CA ILE A 8 -3.73 1.05 1.65
C ILE A 8 -4.25 -0.05 2.56
N MET A 9 -3.34 -0.86 3.07
CA MET A 9 -3.60 -1.88 4.07
C MET A 9 -2.88 -1.53 5.37
N VAL A 10 -3.63 -1.19 6.40
CA VAL A 10 -3.10 -0.76 7.70
C VAL A 10 -3.42 -1.81 8.77
N GLY A 11 -2.55 -1.95 9.75
CA GLY A 11 -2.75 -2.85 10.88
C GLY A 11 -1.52 -2.84 11.78
N VAL A 12 -1.68 -3.18 13.06
CA VAL A 12 -0.56 -3.35 13.98
C VAL A 12 0.37 -4.48 13.51
N ASN A 13 1.59 -4.50 14.01
CA ASN A 13 2.52 -5.58 13.69
C ASN A 13 1.95 -6.94 14.10
N GLY A 14 2.08 -7.93 13.21
CA GLY A 14 1.54 -9.27 13.45
C GLY A 14 0.06 -9.47 13.06
N THR A 15 -0.66 -8.46 12.55
CA THR A 15 -2.07 -8.62 12.10
C THR A 15 -2.25 -9.35 10.76
N GLY A 16 -1.15 -9.77 10.12
CA GLY A 16 -1.21 -10.58 8.90
C GLY A 16 -1.14 -9.81 7.60
N LYS A 17 -0.81 -8.50 7.57
CA LYS A 17 -0.64 -7.71 6.34
C LYS A 17 0.30 -8.39 5.34
N THR A 18 1.54 -8.66 5.75
CA THR A 18 2.54 -9.39 4.94
C THR A 18 2.04 -10.77 4.50
N THR A 19 1.36 -11.49 5.40
CA THR A 19 0.78 -12.80 5.09
C THR A 19 -0.27 -12.69 4.00
N LEU A 20 -1.15 -11.70 4.08
CA LEU A 20 -2.19 -11.47 3.07
C LEU A 20 -1.57 -11.12 1.71
N LEU A 21 -0.54 -10.25 1.67
CA LEU A 21 0.19 -9.96 0.43
C LEU A 21 0.91 -11.20 -0.13
N LYS A 22 1.50 -12.03 0.72
CA LYS A 22 2.12 -13.30 0.29
C LYS A 22 1.09 -14.32 -0.22
N LEU A 23 -0.10 -14.35 0.33
CA LEU A 23 -1.22 -15.15 -0.19
C LEU A 23 -1.67 -14.61 -1.55
N ALA A 24 -1.86 -13.29 -1.66
CA ALA A 24 -2.25 -12.63 -2.90
C ALA A 24 -1.18 -12.77 -4.00
N SER A 25 0.10 -12.86 -3.65
CA SER A 25 1.21 -13.09 -4.60
C SER A 25 1.47 -14.57 -4.93
N GLY A 26 0.71 -15.51 -4.34
CA GLY A 26 0.92 -16.94 -4.53
C GLY A 26 2.16 -17.51 -3.83
N LEU A 27 2.83 -16.74 -2.97
CA LEU A 27 3.98 -17.22 -2.19
C LEU A 27 3.56 -18.11 -1.03
N LEU A 28 2.34 -17.93 -0.53
CA LEU A 28 1.73 -18.81 0.47
C LEU A 28 0.44 -19.42 -0.06
N PHE A 29 0.07 -20.56 0.50
CA PHE A 29 -1.22 -21.21 0.25
C PHE A 29 -2.20 -20.89 1.37
N PRO A 30 -3.47 -20.57 1.06
CA PRO A 30 -4.48 -20.41 2.09
C PRO A 30 -4.76 -21.77 2.76
N SER A 31 -4.96 -21.78 4.07
CA SER A 31 -5.39 -22.98 4.80
C SER A 31 -6.84 -23.35 4.50
N GLN A 32 -7.65 -22.36 4.17
CA GLN A 32 -9.05 -22.52 3.75
C GLN A 32 -9.42 -21.41 2.76
N GLY A 33 -10.43 -21.67 1.93
CA GLY A 33 -10.90 -20.70 0.94
C GLY A 33 -9.99 -20.60 -0.29
N THR A 34 -10.18 -19.54 -1.08
CA THR A 34 -9.43 -19.26 -2.32
C THR A 34 -9.00 -17.81 -2.38
N VAL A 35 -7.85 -17.57 -3.00
CA VAL A 35 -7.34 -16.21 -3.26
C VAL A 35 -7.25 -16.00 -4.76
N ARG A 36 -7.87 -14.92 -5.26
CA ARG A 36 -7.84 -14.56 -6.68
C ARG A 36 -7.37 -13.14 -6.87
N VAL A 37 -6.52 -12.92 -7.87
CA VAL A 37 -6.05 -11.61 -8.30
C VAL A 37 -6.27 -11.50 -9.80
N GLY A 38 -6.93 -10.44 -10.27
CA GLY A 38 -7.29 -10.31 -11.67
C GLY A 38 -8.18 -11.44 -12.20
N GLY A 39 -8.93 -12.14 -11.32
CA GLY A 39 -9.72 -13.32 -11.68
C GLY A 39 -8.94 -14.63 -11.68
N LEU A 40 -7.61 -14.61 -11.61
CA LEU A 40 -6.73 -15.77 -11.61
C LEU A 40 -6.50 -16.30 -10.19
N ASP A 41 -6.45 -17.62 -10.04
CA ASP A 41 -6.21 -18.29 -8.76
C ASP A 41 -4.72 -18.24 -8.39
N ALA A 42 -4.39 -17.56 -7.29
CA ALA A 42 -3.03 -17.41 -6.82
C ALA A 42 -2.35 -18.74 -6.46
N ALA A 43 -3.11 -19.72 -5.99
CA ALA A 43 -2.59 -21.03 -5.60
C ALA A 43 -2.10 -21.87 -6.79
N ARG A 44 -2.58 -21.60 -7.99
CA ARG A 44 -2.13 -22.32 -9.21
C ARG A 44 -0.74 -21.93 -9.67
N ARG A 45 -0.27 -20.71 -9.32
CA ARG A 45 1.08 -20.22 -9.66
C ARG A 45 1.43 -20.30 -11.14
N GLU A 46 0.43 -20.12 -12.00
CA GLU A 46 0.60 -20.17 -13.45
C GLU A 46 1.41 -18.96 -13.96
N ALA A 47 2.12 -19.11 -15.06
CA ALA A 47 2.88 -18.00 -15.65
C ALA A 47 1.98 -16.80 -16.01
N ALA A 48 0.73 -17.04 -16.43
CA ALA A 48 -0.25 -15.99 -16.66
C ALA A 48 -0.54 -15.17 -15.41
N PHE A 49 -0.63 -15.82 -14.24
CA PHE A 49 -0.83 -15.14 -12.95
C PHE A 49 0.34 -14.19 -12.63
N TYR A 50 1.59 -14.65 -12.79
CA TYR A 50 2.77 -13.82 -12.47
C TYR A 50 3.00 -12.68 -13.46
N ARG A 51 2.37 -12.68 -14.62
CA ARG A 51 2.35 -11.53 -15.54
C ARG A 51 1.40 -10.43 -15.09
N GLU A 52 0.38 -10.78 -14.29
CA GLU A 52 -0.63 -9.83 -13.82
C GLU A 52 -0.19 -9.05 -12.58
N LEU A 53 0.83 -9.51 -11.86
CA LEU A 53 1.23 -8.87 -10.62
C LEU A 53 2.74 -8.84 -10.40
N PHE A 54 3.19 -7.81 -9.67
CA PHE A 54 4.52 -7.77 -9.07
C PHE A 54 4.40 -7.59 -7.55
N PHE A 55 5.18 -8.33 -6.78
CA PHE A 55 5.24 -8.20 -5.33
C PHE A 55 6.62 -7.74 -4.87
N VAL A 56 6.65 -6.62 -4.14
CA VAL A 56 7.83 -6.08 -3.47
C VAL A 56 7.71 -6.40 -1.98
N PRO A 57 8.41 -7.41 -1.46
CA PRO A 57 8.41 -7.69 -0.03
C PRO A 57 9.22 -6.65 0.75
N GLU A 58 8.99 -6.57 2.05
CA GLU A 58 9.77 -5.70 2.94
C GLU A 58 11.25 -6.10 2.92
N GLU A 59 11.53 -7.37 3.12
CA GLU A 59 12.88 -7.95 3.07
C GLU A 59 13.09 -8.81 1.83
N PHE A 60 14.22 -8.63 1.19
CA PHE A 60 14.61 -9.38 -0.01
C PHE A 60 16.11 -9.39 -0.20
N ALA A 61 16.60 -10.37 -0.95
CA ALA A 61 17.99 -10.46 -1.40
C ALA A 61 18.10 -10.13 -2.88
N LEU A 62 19.15 -9.41 -3.27
CA LEU A 62 19.49 -9.17 -4.66
C LEU A 62 20.76 -9.98 -5.04
N PRO A 63 20.82 -10.50 -6.27
CA PRO A 63 21.96 -11.29 -6.72
C PRO A 63 23.24 -10.43 -6.92
N ALA A 64 24.41 -11.05 -6.90
CA ALA A 64 25.70 -10.39 -7.08
C ALA A 64 26.01 -10.06 -8.56
N ILE A 65 25.10 -9.35 -9.23
CA ILE A 65 25.20 -8.92 -10.63
C ILE A 65 25.07 -7.38 -10.73
N THR A 66 25.31 -6.82 -11.92
CA THR A 66 25.05 -5.42 -12.17
C THR A 66 23.57 -5.14 -12.31
N LEU A 67 23.17 -3.91 -12.04
CA LEU A 67 21.78 -3.43 -12.16
C LEU A 67 21.25 -3.60 -13.59
N ARG A 68 22.10 -3.31 -14.60
CA ARG A 68 21.78 -3.57 -15.99
C ARG A 68 21.48 -5.04 -16.25
N ARG A 69 22.36 -5.94 -15.77
CA ARG A 69 22.16 -7.39 -15.92
C ARG A 69 20.92 -7.89 -15.22
N TYR A 70 20.59 -7.31 -14.06
CA TYR A 70 19.35 -7.60 -13.36
C TYR A 70 18.11 -7.30 -14.21
N GLY A 71 18.09 -6.11 -14.87
CA GLY A 71 17.03 -5.76 -15.81
C GLY A 71 16.96 -6.75 -16.99
N GLU A 72 18.08 -7.04 -17.64
CA GLU A 72 18.13 -7.96 -18.79
C GLU A 72 17.62 -9.37 -18.49
N VAL A 73 17.92 -9.90 -17.29
CA VAL A 73 17.54 -11.27 -16.92
C VAL A 73 16.08 -11.36 -16.48
N ASN A 74 15.55 -10.33 -15.81
CA ASN A 74 14.21 -10.38 -15.23
C ASN A 74 13.13 -9.78 -16.15
N ALA A 75 13.46 -8.80 -17.01
CA ALA A 75 12.50 -8.18 -17.91
C ALA A 75 11.69 -9.16 -18.79
N PRO A 76 12.28 -10.27 -19.33
CA PRO A 76 11.53 -11.21 -20.16
C PRO A 76 10.34 -11.87 -19.51
N PHE A 77 10.25 -11.87 -18.17
CA PHE A 77 9.10 -12.41 -17.44
C PHE A 77 7.88 -11.48 -17.43
N TYR A 78 8.08 -10.19 -17.75
CA TYR A 78 7.06 -9.15 -17.72
C TYR A 78 6.88 -8.55 -19.11
N PRO A 79 5.79 -8.91 -19.83
CA PRO A 79 5.60 -8.50 -21.25
C PRO A 79 5.62 -6.99 -21.46
N ASP A 80 5.13 -6.22 -20.50
CA ASP A 80 5.02 -4.77 -20.57
C ASP A 80 6.21 -4.04 -19.92
N PHE A 81 7.31 -4.77 -19.61
CA PHE A 81 8.49 -4.16 -19.01
C PHE A 81 9.09 -3.10 -19.94
N SER A 82 9.37 -1.92 -19.38
CA SER A 82 9.97 -0.81 -20.09
C SER A 82 11.37 -0.49 -19.60
N PHE A 83 12.40 -0.83 -20.39
CA PHE A 83 13.79 -0.44 -20.10
C PHE A 83 13.96 1.08 -20.01
N ARG A 84 13.20 1.85 -20.81
CA ARG A 84 13.21 3.31 -20.75
C ARG A 84 12.73 3.80 -19.39
N GLN A 85 11.55 3.36 -18.94
CA GLN A 85 11.01 3.73 -17.63
C GLN A 85 11.91 3.25 -16.50
N PHE A 86 12.49 2.06 -16.60
CA PHE A 86 13.43 1.58 -15.60
C PHE A 86 14.61 2.53 -15.44
N GLY A 87 15.22 2.98 -16.56
CA GLY A 87 16.29 3.96 -16.54
C GLY A 87 15.86 5.31 -15.95
N GLU A 88 14.68 5.82 -16.32
CA GLU A 88 14.11 7.07 -15.81
C GLU A 88 13.86 6.97 -14.29
N TYR A 89 13.30 5.87 -13.80
CA TYR A 89 13.03 5.67 -12.36
C TYR A 89 14.32 5.52 -11.54
N LEU A 90 15.34 4.87 -12.10
CA LEU A 90 16.66 4.84 -11.47
C LEU A 90 17.27 6.24 -11.32
N GLN A 91 17.15 7.09 -12.36
CA GLN A 91 17.62 8.48 -12.31
C GLN A 91 16.84 9.30 -11.26
N GLU A 92 15.51 9.16 -11.18
CA GLU A 92 14.69 9.80 -10.15
C GLU A 92 15.16 9.40 -8.73
N PHE A 93 15.55 8.13 -8.54
CA PHE A 93 16.13 7.63 -7.29
C PHE A 93 17.63 7.92 -7.12
N SER A 94 18.26 8.67 -8.03
CA SER A 94 19.70 8.98 -8.02
C SER A 94 20.58 7.72 -8.01
N LEU A 95 20.25 6.73 -8.84
CA LEU A 95 20.98 5.47 -8.98
C LEU A 95 21.58 5.35 -10.39
N GLU A 96 22.86 4.96 -10.46
CA GLU A 96 23.57 4.71 -11.72
C GLU A 96 23.35 3.27 -12.23
N CYS A 97 23.18 3.10 -13.52
CA CYS A 97 22.89 1.78 -14.13
C CYS A 97 24.04 0.75 -14.00
N ASN A 98 25.27 1.18 -13.76
CA ASN A 98 26.44 0.31 -13.69
C ASN A 98 26.77 -0.21 -12.29
N LEU A 99 25.95 0.14 -11.28
CA LEU A 99 26.16 -0.30 -9.90
C LEU A 99 25.98 -1.83 -9.77
N ARG A 100 26.80 -2.43 -8.91
CA ARG A 100 26.63 -3.84 -8.52
C ARG A 100 25.65 -3.93 -7.37
N LEU A 101 24.68 -4.83 -7.48
CA LEU A 101 23.59 -4.98 -6.52
C LEU A 101 24.07 -5.46 -5.14
N ASP A 102 25.12 -6.29 -5.08
CA ASP A 102 25.72 -6.78 -3.85
C ASP A 102 26.44 -5.71 -3.03
N ARG A 103 26.83 -4.59 -3.67
CA ARG A 103 27.51 -3.45 -3.03
C ARG A 103 26.59 -2.31 -2.59
N LEU A 104 25.30 -2.42 -2.88
CA LEU A 104 24.32 -1.41 -2.54
C LEU A 104 23.96 -1.44 -1.05
N SER A 105 23.73 -0.25 -0.47
CA SER A 105 23.11 -0.14 0.84
C SER A 105 21.67 -0.67 0.81
N MET A 106 21.07 -0.96 1.97
CA MET A 106 19.70 -1.43 2.07
C MET A 106 18.70 -0.46 1.39
N GLY A 107 18.82 0.84 1.64
CA GLY A 107 17.96 1.84 1.00
C GLY A 107 18.16 1.93 -0.52
N GLN A 108 19.40 1.75 -1.02
CA GLN A 108 19.65 1.68 -2.46
C GLN A 108 19.04 0.42 -3.09
N ARG A 109 19.15 -0.75 -2.42
CA ARG A 109 18.49 -1.99 -2.89
C ARG A 109 16.99 -1.82 -2.99
N LYS A 110 16.36 -1.19 -1.98
CA LYS A 110 14.92 -0.91 -1.98
C LYS A 110 14.53 -0.04 -3.16
N ARG A 111 15.27 1.05 -3.41
CA ARG A 111 15.03 1.94 -4.57
C ARG A 111 15.16 1.21 -5.91
N VAL A 112 16.17 0.35 -6.08
CA VAL A 112 16.30 -0.49 -7.29
C VAL A 112 15.09 -1.38 -7.49
N GLN A 113 14.63 -2.05 -6.43
CA GLN A 113 13.50 -2.97 -6.51
C GLN A 113 12.20 -2.25 -6.84
N LEU A 114 11.98 -1.07 -6.23
CA LEU A 114 10.83 -0.23 -6.53
C LEU A 114 10.85 0.28 -8.00
N ALA A 115 12.02 0.75 -8.47
CA ALA A 115 12.18 1.17 -9.86
C ALA A 115 11.91 0.02 -10.84
N PHE A 116 12.39 -1.18 -10.55
CA PHE A 116 12.15 -2.37 -11.38
C PHE A 116 10.67 -2.77 -11.36
N ALA A 117 10.05 -2.83 -10.18
CA ALA A 117 8.65 -3.18 -10.01
C ALA A 117 7.71 -2.26 -10.79
N LEU A 118 7.94 -0.95 -10.71
CA LEU A 118 7.18 0.05 -11.47
C LEU A 118 7.39 -0.10 -12.98
N ALA A 119 8.62 -0.42 -13.43
CA ALA A 119 8.94 -0.61 -14.84
C ALA A 119 8.35 -1.91 -15.43
N CYS A 120 7.93 -2.87 -14.59
CA CYS A 120 7.22 -4.07 -15.03
C CYS A 120 5.83 -3.77 -15.59
N ASN A 121 5.24 -2.62 -15.25
CA ASN A 121 3.92 -2.18 -15.73
C ASN A 121 2.80 -3.22 -15.52
N THR A 122 2.89 -4.03 -14.46
CA THR A 122 1.88 -5.06 -14.16
C THR A 122 0.54 -4.44 -13.75
N PRO A 123 -0.61 -5.06 -14.07
CA PRO A 123 -1.93 -4.62 -13.63
C PRO A 123 -2.08 -4.49 -12.12
N VAL A 124 -1.36 -5.33 -11.34
CA VAL A 124 -1.39 -5.29 -9.87
C VAL A 124 0.02 -5.17 -9.33
N LEU A 125 0.24 -4.18 -8.47
CA LEU A 125 1.49 -3.96 -7.75
C LEU A 125 1.24 -4.10 -6.25
N LEU A 126 1.88 -5.08 -5.63
CA LEU A 126 1.82 -5.34 -4.19
C LEU A 126 3.10 -4.85 -3.53
N LEU A 127 3.00 -3.94 -2.56
CA LEU A 127 4.13 -3.33 -1.88
C LEU A 127 4.02 -3.57 -0.36
N ASP A 128 5.00 -4.28 0.20
CA ASP A 128 5.06 -4.54 1.64
C ASP A 128 6.07 -3.58 2.27
N GLU A 129 5.58 -2.68 3.13
CA GLU A 129 6.34 -1.63 3.82
C GLU A 129 7.34 -0.91 2.87
N PRO A 130 6.86 -0.34 1.73
CA PRO A 130 7.76 0.18 0.69
C PRO A 130 8.59 1.38 1.12
N THR A 131 8.16 2.12 2.15
CA THR A 131 8.84 3.32 2.66
C THR A 131 9.88 3.03 3.72
N ASN A 132 9.88 1.80 4.29
CA ASN A 132 10.86 1.40 5.29
C ASN A 132 12.28 1.39 4.68
N GLY A 133 13.20 2.04 5.40
CA GLY A 133 14.60 2.17 4.96
C GLY A 133 14.85 3.20 3.87
N LEU A 134 13.83 3.94 3.43
CA LEU A 134 13.98 5.09 2.54
C LEU A 134 14.19 6.39 3.31
N ASP A 135 15.07 7.24 2.81
CA ASP A 135 15.21 8.63 3.27
C ASP A 135 14.05 9.51 2.77
N ILE A 136 13.89 10.71 3.34
CA ILE A 136 12.79 11.63 3.01
C ILE A 136 12.75 11.98 1.51
N PRO A 137 13.86 12.28 0.83
CA PRO A 137 13.86 12.49 -0.61
C PRO A 137 13.35 11.29 -1.40
N SER A 138 13.81 10.07 -1.07
CA SER A 138 13.37 8.84 -1.75
C SER A 138 11.89 8.52 -1.52
N LYS A 139 11.35 8.80 -0.32
CA LYS A 139 9.90 8.69 -0.06
C LYS A 139 9.09 9.63 -0.95
N ARG A 140 9.59 10.86 -1.18
CA ARG A 140 8.96 11.83 -2.09
C ARG A 140 8.97 11.34 -3.54
N VAL A 141 10.11 10.79 -3.99
CA VAL A 141 10.22 10.19 -5.33
C VAL A 141 9.25 9.03 -5.48
N LEU A 142 9.19 8.12 -4.51
CA LEU A 142 8.26 7.00 -4.54
C LEU A 142 6.80 7.47 -4.69
N ARG A 143 6.36 8.45 -3.91
CA ARG A 143 5.01 9.03 -4.04
C ARG A 143 4.74 9.56 -5.44
N LYS A 144 5.69 10.35 -6.00
CA LYS A 144 5.57 10.88 -7.37
C LYS A 144 5.40 9.77 -8.39
N LEU A 145 6.22 8.72 -8.29
CA LEU A 145 6.20 7.59 -9.21
C LEU A 145 4.93 6.75 -9.07
N LEU A 146 4.46 6.50 -7.85
CA LEU A 146 3.20 5.78 -7.60
C LEU A 146 1.99 6.56 -8.14
N ALA A 147 1.95 7.88 -7.97
CA ALA A 147 0.89 8.72 -8.52
C ALA A 147 0.84 8.67 -10.05
N GLY A 148 2.00 8.56 -10.71
CA GLY A 148 2.07 8.39 -12.16
C GLY A 148 1.85 6.95 -12.65
N TYR A 149 1.99 5.96 -11.77
CA TYR A 149 1.78 4.54 -12.07
C TYR A 149 0.32 4.13 -11.95
N ALA A 150 -0.36 4.61 -10.90
CA ALA A 150 -1.75 4.27 -10.63
C ALA A 150 -2.68 4.91 -11.67
N ASP A 151 -3.49 4.09 -12.32
CA ASP A 151 -4.51 4.50 -13.29
C ASP A 151 -5.72 3.57 -13.20
N GLU A 152 -6.75 3.77 -14.04
CA GLU A 152 -7.96 2.94 -14.05
C GLU A 152 -7.69 1.45 -14.37
N ARG A 153 -6.54 1.12 -14.93
CA ARG A 153 -6.16 -0.25 -15.32
C ARG A 153 -5.23 -0.92 -14.32
N ARG A 154 -4.59 -0.12 -13.43
CA ARG A 154 -3.58 -0.60 -12.49
C ARG A 154 -4.03 -0.39 -11.07
N THR A 155 -3.83 -1.39 -10.25
CA THR A 155 -4.12 -1.36 -8.82
C THR A 155 -2.82 -1.48 -8.04
N VAL A 156 -2.58 -0.55 -7.14
CA VAL A 156 -1.45 -0.60 -6.20
C VAL A 156 -2.00 -0.95 -4.82
N VAL A 157 -1.48 -1.98 -4.19
CA VAL A 157 -1.79 -2.33 -2.81
C VAL A 157 -0.54 -2.11 -1.96
N VAL A 158 -0.64 -1.24 -0.97
CA VAL A 158 0.46 -0.90 -0.07
C VAL A 158 0.11 -1.34 1.34
N SER A 159 0.91 -2.23 1.93
CA SER A 159 0.88 -2.45 3.37
C SER A 159 1.83 -1.47 4.05
N THR A 160 1.38 -0.81 5.09
CA THR A 160 2.24 0.08 5.89
C THR A 160 1.66 0.31 7.28
N HIS A 161 2.54 0.63 8.21
CA HIS A 161 2.21 1.23 9.50
C HIS A 161 2.51 2.76 9.52
N GLN A 162 3.11 3.31 8.45
CA GLN A 162 3.43 4.72 8.28
C GLN A 162 2.50 5.35 7.24
N VAL A 163 1.24 5.54 7.61
CA VAL A 163 0.17 5.99 6.70
C VAL A 163 0.50 7.33 6.05
N ARG A 164 1.10 8.25 6.81
CA ARG A 164 1.47 9.60 6.35
C ARG A 164 2.40 9.61 5.14
N ASP A 165 3.18 8.54 4.95
CA ASP A 165 4.13 8.46 3.83
C ASP A 165 3.46 8.39 2.46
N ILE A 166 2.21 7.93 2.37
CA ILE A 166 1.45 7.76 1.12
C ILE A 166 0.07 8.44 1.16
N GLU A 167 -0.21 9.18 2.23
CA GLU A 167 -1.45 9.95 2.38
C GLU A 167 -1.65 10.92 1.20
N GLY A 168 -2.88 11.05 0.74
CA GLY A 168 -3.24 11.93 -0.37
C GLY A 168 -3.29 11.27 -1.76
N MET A 169 -2.90 9.99 -1.87
CA MET A 169 -3.07 9.21 -3.11
C MET A 169 -3.92 7.94 -2.91
N ILE A 170 -4.54 7.80 -1.73
CA ILE A 170 -5.25 6.60 -1.32
C ILE A 170 -6.71 6.72 -1.74
N ASP A 171 -7.21 5.72 -2.45
CA ASP A 171 -8.61 5.62 -2.86
C ASP A 171 -9.41 4.72 -1.91
N ASN A 172 -8.76 3.66 -1.37
CA ASN A 172 -9.41 2.69 -0.50
C ASN A 172 -8.55 2.32 0.70
N VAL A 173 -9.18 2.16 1.85
CA VAL A 173 -8.54 1.83 3.12
C VAL A 173 -9.02 0.47 3.60
N VAL A 174 -8.07 -0.43 3.86
CA VAL A 174 -8.30 -1.73 4.48
C VAL A 174 -7.61 -1.74 5.85
N ILE A 175 -8.37 -1.89 6.91
CA ILE A 175 -7.82 -1.99 8.27
C ILE A 175 -7.96 -3.43 8.77
N LEU A 176 -6.84 -3.96 9.24
CA LEU A 176 -6.72 -5.32 9.77
C LEU A 176 -6.39 -5.30 11.27
N ASP A 177 -7.05 -6.17 12.00
CA ASP A 177 -6.65 -6.54 13.37
C ASP A 177 -6.39 -8.06 13.47
N SER A 178 -6.14 -8.57 14.66
CA SER A 178 -5.89 -10.01 14.91
C SER A 178 -7.10 -10.91 14.59
N ARG A 179 -8.29 -10.35 14.43
CA ARG A 179 -9.54 -11.06 14.13
C ARG A 179 -9.94 -10.97 12.65
N GLY A 180 -9.17 -10.23 11.83
CA GLY A 180 -9.38 -10.07 10.39
C GLY A 180 -9.67 -8.63 9.96
N VAL A 181 -10.42 -8.46 8.86
CA VAL A 181 -10.76 -7.14 8.32
C VAL A 181 -11.74 -6.43 9.25
N VAL A 182 -11.36 -5.23 9.70
CA VAL A 182 -12.21 -4.32 10.49
C VAL A 182 -12.95 -3.38 9.56
N LEU A 183 -12.24 -2.79 8.60
CA LEU A 183 -12.76 -1.82 7.64
C LEU A 183 -12.22 -2.14 6.24
N ASN A 184 -13.07 -2.00 5.24
CA ASN A 184 -12.69 -1.99 3.81
C ASN A 184 -13.63 -1.03 3.11
N ARG A 185 -13.21 0.23 2.98
CA ARG A 185 -14.03 1.32 2.43
C ARG A 185 -13.18 2.30 1.64
N THR A 186 -13.80 2.97 0.69
CA THR A 186 -13.17 4.08 -0.01
C THR A 186 -13.01 5.29 0.92
N VAL A 187 -12.04 6.16 0.61
CA VAL A 187 -11.86 7.42 1.35
C VAL A 187 -13.12 8.28 1.26
N GLU A 188 -13.82 8.25 0.12
CA GLU A 188 -15.10 8.94 -0.08
C GLU A 188 -16.20 8.42 0.86
N GLU A 189 -16.35 7.09 0.97
CA GLU A 189 -17.32 6.49 1.91
C GLU A 189 -16.99 6.84 3.36
N ILE A 190 -15.69 6.87 3.72
CA ILE A 190 -15.22 7.24 5.06
C ILE A 190 -15.57 8.71 5.34
N SER A 191 -15.22 9.65 4.46
CA SER A 191 -15.53 11.07 4.61
C SER A 191 -17.04 11.34 4.67
N GLY A 192 -17.82 10.57 3.91
CA GLY A 192 -19.29 10.71 3.90
C GLY A 192 -19.96 10.27 5.21
N ARG A 193 -19.33 9.41 6.00
CA ARG A 193 -19.92 8.87 7.24
C ARG A 193 -19.23 9.32 8.52
N MET A 194 -17.97 9.74 8.43
CA MET A 194 -17.13 10.18 9.54
C MET A 194 -16.62 11.59 9.32
N TRP A 195 -16.73 12.40 10.34
CA TRP A 195 -16.11 13.71 10.40
C TRP A 195 -14.90 13.67 11.33
N PHE A 196 -13.80 14.29 10.91
CA PHE A 196 -12.51 14.30 11.63
C PHE A 196 -12.15 15.73 12.00
N GLY A 197 -11.92 16.01 13.27
CA GLY A 197 -11.56 17.36 13.70
C GLY A 197 -11.45 17.55 15.19
N PRO A 198 -11.38 18.83 15.65
CA PRO A 198 -11.44 19.16 17.08
C PRO A 198 -12.80 18.74 17.65
N VAL A 199 -12.79 18.17 18.86
CA VAL A 199 -14.01 17.77 19.58
C VAL A 199 -13.96 18.28 21.01
N GLU A 200 -15.13 18.42 21.63
CA GLU A 200 -15.25 18.73 23.07
C GLU A 200 -15.56 17.46 23.86
N ALA A 201 -15.30 17.48 25.17
CA ALA A 201 -15.59 16.35 26.04
C ALA A 201 -17.09 16.01 26.12
N SER A 202 -17.96 16.95 25.74
CA SER A 202 -19.42 16.79 25.63
C SER A 202 -19.88 16.12 24.35
N ASP A 203 -19.03 16.03 23.33
CA ASP A 203 -19.37 15.45 22.05
C ASP A 203 -19.46 13.92 22.15
N HIS A 204 -20.42 13.33 21.48
CA HIS A 204 -20.55 11.87 21.37
C HIS A 204 -19.58 11.34 20.32
N ALA A 205 -18.26 11.49 20.59
CA ALA A 205 -17.23 11.03 19.68
C ALA A 205 -17.18 9.50 19.63
N ILE A 206 -17.04 8.94 18.42
CA ILE A 206 -16.77 7.52 18.20
C ILE A 206 -15.40 7.16 18.77
N TYR A 207 -14.46 8.10 18.61
CA TYR A 207 -13.10 8.02 19.11
C TYR A 207 -12.58 9.43 19.36
N ALA A 208 -11.78 9.61 20.41
CA ALA A 208 -11.11 10.86 20.71
C ALA A 208 -9.73 10.61 21.30
N GLU A 209 -8.77 11.47 20.96
CA GLU A 209 -7.40 11.44 21.49
C GLU A 209 -6.89 12.87 21.77
N GLU A 210 -6.01 13.02 22.77
CA GLU A 210 -5.36 14.29 23.06
C GLU A 210 -4.30 14.61 22.01
N GLY A 211 -4.46 15.74 21.33
CA GLY A 211 -3.48 16.31 20.41
C GLY A 211 -2.74 17.50 21.00
N ILE A 212 -1.77 18.05 20.27
CA ILE A 212 -0.99 19.22 20.70
C ILE A 212 -1.89 20.44 20.93
N ASP A 213 -2.95 20.57 20.11
CA ASP A 213 -3.86 21.74 20.09
C ASP A 213 -5.21 21.45 20.80
N GLY A 214 -5.28 20.39 21.63
CA GLY A 214 -6.50 19.97 22.32
C GLY A 214 -7.05 18.63 21.87
N LEU A 215 -8.26 18.31 22.30
CA LEU A 215 -8.92 17.04 22.00
C LEU A 215 -9.34 17.00 20.52
N ARG A 216 -8.99 15.92 19.83
CA ARG A 216 -9.41 15.64 18.47
C ARG A 216 -10.14 14.30 18.43
N GLY A 217 -11.09 14.16 17.50
CA GLY A 217 -11.86 12.93 17.44
C GLY A 217 -12.55 12.69 16.11
N ILE A 218 -13.28 11.59 16.09
CA ILE A 218 -14.13 11.13 15.00
C ILE A 218 -15.57 11.18 15.46
N LEU A 219 -16.41 11.90 14.73
CA LEU A 219 -17.85 11.97 14.94
C LEU A 219 -18.60 11.29 13.78
N GLU A 220 -19.85 10.87 14.00
CA GLU A 220 -20.75 10.57 12.88
C GLU A 220 -20.95 11.82 12.03
N ASN A 221 -21.05 11.66 10.70
CA ASN A 221 -21.20 12.75 9.74
C ASN A 221 -22.54 12.71 8.99
N PRO A 222 -23.69 12.82 9.65
CA PRO A 222 -25.01 12.71 9.01
C PRO A 222 -25.30 13.87 8.05
N ALA A 223 -24.63 15.01 8.25
CA ALA A 223 -24.79 16.19 7.41
C ALA A 223 -23.87 16.20 6.18
N GLY A 224 -22.95 15.25 6.06
CA GLY A 224 -21.95 15.22 4.98
C GLY A 224 -20.99 16.41 5.02
N SER A 225 -20.69 16.93 6.23
CA SER A 225 -19.76 18.04 6.40
C SER A 225 -18.38 17.67 5.89
N ASP A 226 -17.73 18.59 5.19
CA ASP A 226 -16.40 18.34 4.62
C ASP A 226 -15.36 18.25 5.73
N SER A 227 -14.64 17.12 5.76
CA SER A 227 -13.47 16.92 6.61
C SER A 227 -12.50 15.96 5.94
N ARG A 228 -11.22 16.22 6.08
CA ARG A 228 -10.20 15.32 5.56
C ARG A 228 -10.01 14.16 6.55
N PRO A 229 -10.17 12.89 6.13
CA PRO A 229 -9.91 11.74 6.98
C PRO A 229 -8.48 11.74 7.51
N ASP A 230 -8.33 11.65 8.82
CA ASP A 230 -7.07 11.33 9.47
C ASP A 230 -6.97 9.80 9.58
N LEU A 231 -6.18 9.21 8.69
CA LEU A 231 -6.09 7.75 8.58
C LEU A 231 -5.37 7.11 9.77
N GLU A 232 -4.51 7.85 10.48
CA GLU A 232 -3.87 7.37 11.71
C GLU A 232 -4.89 7.31 12.84
N MET A 233 -5.69 8.37 13.00
CA MET A 233 -6.80 8.40 13.95
C MET A 233 -7.87 7.35 13.63
N LEU A 234 -8.21 7.19 12.35
CA LEU A 234 -9.14 6.14 11.90
C LEU A 234 -8.63 4.74 12.25
N PHE A 235 -7.33 4.50 12.08
CA PHE A 235 -6.72 3.23 12.46
C PHE A 235 -6.82 3.01 13.98
N ASN A 236 -6.49 4.01 14.80
CA ASN A 236 -6.59 3.93 16.24
C ASN A 236 -8.04 3.64 16.68
N ALA A 237 -9.01 4.35 16.10
CA ALA A 237 -10.43 4.12 16.33
C ALA A 237 -10.87 2.70 15.94
N ALA A 238 -10.44 2.21 14.78
CA ALA A 238 -10.81 0.87 14.31
C ALA A 238 -10.24 -0.26 15.19
N VAL A 239 -9.13 -0.02 15.88
CA VAL A 239 -8.51 -1.00 16.80
C VAL A 239 -9.18 -0.95 18.17
N SER A 240 -9.43 0.24 18.73
CA SER A 240 -10.02 0.41 20.08
C SER A 240 -11.54 0.28 20.10
N GLU A 241 -12.21 0.88 19.11
CA GLU A 241 -13.68 0.99 19.03
C GLU A 241 -14.25 0.22 17.81
N ARG A 242 -13.75 -0.99 17.60
CA ARG A 242 -14.04 -1.84 16.42
C ARG A 242 -15.53 -1.90 16.06
N GLU A 243 -16.38 -2.20 17.05
CA GLU A 243 -17.81 -2.39 16.80
C GLU A 243 -18.49 -1.08 16.43
N ALA A 244 -18.13 0.04 17.07
CA ALA A 244 -18.67 1.36 16.77
C ALA A 244 -18.30 1.76 15.32
N VAL A 245 -17.03 1.56 14.93
CA VAL A 245 -16.57 1.84 13.56
C VAL A 245 -17.32 0.97 12.52
N ARG A 246 -17.49 -0.33 12.77
CA ARG A 246 -18.21 -1.22 11.84
C ARG A 246 -19.67 -0.86 11.69
N GLN A 247 -20.37 -0.58 12.79
CA GLN A 247 -21.81 -0.25 12.77
C GLN A 247 -22.15 0.98 11.92
N LEU A 248 -21.20 1.92 11.74
CA LEU A 248 -21.40 3.06 10.83
C LEU A 248 -21.54 2.66 9.36
N PHE A 249 -20.95 1.54 8.96
CA PHE A 249 -20.92 1.09 7.57
C PHE A 249 -21.87 -0.09 7.30
N ASP A 250 -22.44 -0.70 8.34
CA ASP A 250 -23.39 -1.81 8.25
C ASP A 250 -24.86 -1.33 8.23
N ARG A 251 -25.09 0.01 8.35
CA ARG A 251 -26.42 0.67 8.30
C ARG A 251 -26.84 1.03 6.87
#